data_d963076afe5079067ab3bedd2f8bf9d2
#
_entry.id   d963076afe5079067ab3bedd2f8bf9d2
#
_cell.length_a   1.000
_cell.length_b   1.000
_cell.length_c   1.000
_cell.angle_alpha   90.00
_cell.angle_beta   90.00
_cell.angle_gamma   90.00
#
_symmetry.space_group_name_H-M   'P 1'
#
loop_
_entity.id
_entity.type
_entity.pdbx_description
1 polymer ?
#
loop_
_entity_poly.entity_id
_entity_poly.type
_entity_poly.pdbx_seq_one_letter_code
_entity_poly.pdbx_strand_id
1 'polypeptide(L)'
;GADYGSHPIGSGRYIMKQWDKGQQVIFEANPDYYGTEPKMKKVTILFMEEDAAYAAVMSGQVDLAYTAASYSDQTLPGYELLSFETVDNRGFNLPAVKSGTVTDGKTVVGNDFTSDVQVRRAVNIGIDRNEMIDHVLNGYGSPAYSVCDKMPWYNESAKTEYDPEKAAE
;
A
#
# COMPACT_ATOMS: atom_id res chain seq x y z
N GLY A 1 23.41 -2.40 -16.72
CA GLY A 1 24.06 -3.67 -16.43
C GLY A 1 23.64 -4.23 -15.09
N ALA A 2 24.03 -5.46 -14.78
CA ALA A 2 23.65 -6.15 -13.54
C ALA A 2 24.08 -5.43 -12.25
N ASP A 3 25.10 -4.59 -12.33
CA ASP A 3 25.65 -3.85 -11.20
C ASP A 3 24.88 -2.55 -10.86
N TYR A 4 24.19 -1.96 -11.83
CA TYR A 4 23.44 -0.71 -11.62
C TYR A 4 22.37 -0.82 -10.53
N GLY A 5 21.70 -1.97 -10.42
CA GLY A 5 20.70 -2.21 -9.39
C GLY A 5 21.26 -2.17 -7.95
N SER A 6 22.54 -2.46 -7.78
CA SER A 6 23.23 -2.45 -6.48
C SER A 6 24.02 -1.15 -6.23
N HIS A 7 24.42 -0.48 -7.30
CA HIS A 7 25.22 0.76 -7.27
C HIS A 7 24.62 1.80 -8.24
N PRO A 8 23.42 2.31 -7.96
CA PRO A 8 22.75 3.26 -8.85
C PRO A 8 23.52 4.58 -8.90
N ILE A 9 23.63 5.13 -10.11
CA ILE A 9 24.12 6.49 -10.35
C ILE A 9 22.93 7.31 -10.80
N GLY A 10 22.56 8.32 -10.04
CA GLY A 10 21.39 9.16 -10.29
C GLY A 10 21.70 10.64 -10.14
N SER A 11 20.83 11.48 -10.69
CA SER A 11 20.88 12.94 -10.58
C SER A 11 20.04 13.50 -9.44
N GLY A 12 19.54 12.65 -8.54
CA GLY A 12 18.67 13.02 -7.43
C GLY A 12 19.39 13.75 -6.29
N ARG A 13 18.61 14.17 -5.29
CA ARG A 13 19.08 14.92 -4.11
C ARG A 13 20.06 14.13 -3.23
N TYR A 14 20.03 12.80 -3.32
CA TYR A 14 20.81 11.90 -2.48
C TYR A 14 21.50 10.85 -3.34
N ILE A 15 22.67 10.41 -2.86
CA ILE A 15 23.48 9.32 -3.44
C ILE A 15 23.42 8.15 -2.46
N MET A 16 23.10 6.95 -2.95
CA MET A 16 23.18 5.73 -2.17
C MET A 16 24.64 5.40 -1.85
N LYS A 17 24.98 5.29 -0.59
CA LYS A 17 26.32 4.98 -0.12
C LYS A 17 26.49 3.55 0.32
N GLN A 18 25.44 2.98 0.91
CA GLN A 18 25.49 1.62 1.45
C GLN A 18 24.10 1.00 1.35
N TRP A 19 24.06 -0.28 1.03
CA TRP A 19 22.84 -1.09 1.05
C TRP A 19 23.12 -2.43 1.72
N ASP A 20 22.64 -2.58 2.95
CA ASP A 20 22.65 -3.82 3.70
C ASP A 20 21.33 -4.53 3.43
N LYS A 21 21.33 -5.51 2.51
CA LYS A 21 20.10 -6.15 2.01
C LYS A 21 19.26 -6.73 3.14
N GLY A 22 17.99 -6.36 3.19
CA GLY A 22 17.05 -6.79 4.21
C GLY A 22 17.16 -6.04 5.55
N GLN A 23 18.10 -5.10 5.70
CA GLN A 23 18.31 -4.36 6.94
C GLN A 23 18.13 -2.86 6.76
N GLN A 24 18.97 -2.24 5.91
CA GLN A 24 18.96 -0.77 5.76
C GLN A 24 19.57 -0.33 4.42
N VAL A 25 19.28 0.91 4.07
CA VAL A 25 20.00 1.66 3.05
C VAL A 25 20.40 3.04 3.58
N ILE A 26 21.61 3.47 3.25
CA ILE A 26 22.18 4.75 3.69
C ILE A 26 22.39 5.63 2.47
N PHE A 27 21.87 6.84 2.55
CA PHE A 27 22.03 7.89 1.56
C PHE A 27 22.77 9.10 2.15
N GLU A 28 23.56 9.75 1.30
CA GLU A 28 24.15 11.07 1.61
C GLU A 28 23.68 12.11 0.59
N ALA A 29 23.63 13.37 1.03
CA ALA A 29 23.29 14.48 0.15
C ALA A 29 24.22 14.52 -1.06
N ASN A 30 23.65 14.69 -2.25
CA ASN A 30 24.40 14.80 -3.49
C ASN A 30 24.96 16.23 -3.61
N PRO A 31 26.28 16.43 -3.57
CA PRO A 31 26.87 17.77 -3.71
C PRO A 31 26.67 18.39 -5.10
N ASP A 32 26.46 17.54 -6.12
CA ASP A 32 26.26 17.96 -7.51
C ASP A 32 24.77 18.05 -7.88
N TYR A 33 23.87 18.07 -6.89
CA TYR A 33 22.45 18.20 -7.16
C TYR A 33 22.11 19.57 -7.74
N TYR A 34 21.47 19.59 -8.90
CA TYR A 34 21.15 20.81 -9.65
C TYR A 34 20.06 21.71 -9.02
N GLY A 35 19.33 21.23 -8.01
CA GLY A 35 18.29 21.97 -7.31
C GLY A 35 18.75 22.45 -5.93
N THR A 36 17.79 22.77 -5.07
CA THR A 36 18.08 23.19 -3.69
C THR A 36 18.72 22.06 -2.88
N GLU A 37 19.86 22.36 -2.25
CA GLU A 37 20.57 21.42 -1.40
C GLU A 37 19.66 20.88 -0.28
N PRO A 38 19.62 19.55 -0.05
CA PRO A 38 18.82 18.98 1.02
C PRO A 38 19.33 19.38 2.39
N LYS A 39 18.41 19.71 3.29
CA LYS A 39 18.75 20.08 4.69
C LYS A 39 19.39 18.93 5.44
N MET A 40 18.86 17.71 5.29
CA MET A 40 19.43 16.50 5.86
C MET A 40 20.60 16.03 5.02
N LYS A 41 21.78 15.92 5.64
CA LYS A 41 23.00 15.50 4.95
C LYS A 41 23.12 14.00 4.80
N LYS A 42 22.46 13.25 5.69
CA LYS A 42 22.43 11.78 5.70
C LYS A 42 21.02 11.31 6.00
N VAL A 43 20.55 10.31 5.26
CA VAL A 43 19.27 9.63 5.47
C VAL A 43 19.55 8.13 5.57
N THR A 44 19.10 7.50 6.64
CA THR A 44 19.15 6.05 6.81
C THR A 44 17.72 5.50 6.79
N ILE A 45 17.43 4.59 5.88
CA ILE A 45 16.14 3.90 5.81
C ILE A 45 16.34 2.49 6.38
N LEU A 46 15.64 2.18 7.45
CA LEU A 46 15.62 0.86 8.08
C LEU A 46 14.45 0.05 7.49
N PHE A 47 14.68 -1.20 7.13
CA PHE A 47 13.63 -2.09 6.65
C PHE A 47 13.06 -2.86 7.83
N MET A 48 11.78 -2.68 8.10
CA MET A 48 11.08 -3.37 9.18
C MET A 48 9.58 -3.43 8.88
N GLU A 49 8.89 -4.37 9.50
CA GLU A 49 7.45 -4.48 9.44
C GLU A 49 6.76 -3.32 10.20
N GLU A 50 5.50 -3.04 9.88
CA GLU A 50 4.76 -1.88 10.39
C GLU A 50 4.71 -1.81 11.91
N ASP A 51 4.51 -2.95 12.59
CA ASP A 51 4.49 -3.02 14.06
C ASP A 51 5.86 -2.70 14.68
N ALA A 52 6.92 -3.19 14.05
CA ALA A 52 8.29 -2.89 14.47
C ALA A 52 8.65 -1.41 14.21
N ALA A 53 8.16 -0.83 13.10
CA ALA A 53 8.34 0.58 12.79
C ALA A 53 7.63 1.47 13.82
N TYR A 54 6.42 1.08 14.25
CA TYR A 54 5.71 1.77 15.33
C TYR A 54 6.47 1.69 16.65
N ALA A 55 7.00 0.53 17.04
CA ALA A 55 7.82 0.39 18.24
C ALA A 55 9.11 1.20 18.17
N ALA A 56 9.73 1.29 16.98
CA ALA A 56 10.94 2.09 16.78
C ALA A 56 10.70 3.60 16.94
N VAL A 57 9.57 4.12 16.44
CA VAL A 57 9.22 5.53 16.63
C VAL A 57 8.85 5.82 18.09
N MET A 58 8.12 4.92 18.77
CA MET A 58 7.79 5.05 20.18
C MET A 58 9.04 5.13 21.08
N SER A 59 10.09 4.37 20.74
CA SER A 59 11.35 4.36 21.49
C SER A 59 12.30 5.51 21.11
N GLY A 60 11.94 6.34 20.13
CA GLY A 60 12.81 7.41 19.62
C GLY A 60 13.99 6.89 18.77
N GLN A 61 13.95 5.66 18.32
CA GLN A 61 15.00 5.07 17.48
C GLN A 61 15.01 5.64 16.06
N VAL A 62 13.86 6.10 15.58
CA VAL A 62 13.68 6.68 14.24
C VAL A 62 12.98 8.04 14.32
N ASP A 63 13.31 8.92 13.39
CA ASP A 63 12.71 10.25 13.29
C ASP A 63 11.38 10.25 12.51
N LEU A 64 11.16 9.24 11.67
CA LEU A 64 9.98 9.04 10.84
C LEU A 64 9.70 7.55 10.71
N ALA A 65 8.45 7.15 10.86
CA ALA A 65 8.02 5.79 10.60
C ALA A 65 6.80 5.76 9.68
N TYR A 66 6.75 4.78 8.77
CA TYR A 66 5.54 4.38 8.09
C TYR A 66 4.89 3.27 8.92
N THR A 67 3.63 3.46 9.30
CA THR A 67 2.91 2.56 10.20
C THR A 67 1.53 2.22 9.64
N ALA A 68 0.93 1.15 10.17
CA ALA A 68 -0.44 0.79 9.83
C ALA A 68 -1.45 1.87 10.28
N ALA A 69 -2.56 2.01 9.59
CA ALA A 69 -3.65 2.92 9.94
C ALA A 69 -4.25 2.64 11.34
N SER A 70 -4.15 1.39 11.81
CA SER A 70 -4.58 1.00 13.17
C SER A 70 -3.86 1.73 14.30
N TYR A 71 -2.70 2.34 14.03
CA TYR A 71 -1.95 3.16 15.00
C TYR A 71 -2.26 4.65 14.91
N SER A 72 -3.12 5.08 13.98
CA SER A 72 -3.38 6.49 13.71
C SER A 72 -4.11 7.25 14.84
N ASP A 73 -4.77 6.54 15.74
CA ASP A 73 -5.41 7.08 16.94
C ASP A 73 -4.44 7.28 18.12
N GLN A 74 -3.22 6.81 17.99
CA GLN A 74 -2.19 6.91 19.03
C GLN A 74 -1.44 8.23 18.93
N THR A 75 -1.43 9.00 20.01
CA THR A 75 -0.63 10.22 20.10
C THR A 75 0.76 9.91 20.65
N LEU A 76 1.79 10.20 19.88
CA LEU A 76 3.18 10.01 20.29
C LEU A 76 3.80 11.37 20.65
N PRO A 77 4.25 11.59 21.91
CA PRO A 77 4.89 12.86 22.30
C PRO A 77 6.12 13.17 21.43
N GLY A 78 6.15 14.36 20.86
CA GLY A 78 7.24 14.81 19.99
C GLY A 78 7.15 14.39 18.52
N TYR A 79 6.11 13.67 18.14
CA TYR A 79 5.83 13.30 16.77
C TYR A 79 4.49 13.85 16.29
N GLU A 80 4.36 14.01 14.99
CA GLU A 80 3.15 14.43 14.30
C GLU A 80 2.71 13.32 13.36
N LEU A 81 1.40 13.03 13.32
CA LEU A 81 0.81 12.14 12.35
C LEU A 81 0.67 12.85 11.00
N LEU A 82 1.30 12.30 9.97
CA LEU A 82 1.17 12.75 8.60
C LEU A 82 0.32 11.75 7.82
N SER A 83 -0.83 12.18 7.32
CA SER A 83 -1.69 11.39 6.45
C SER A 83 -1.59 11.89 5.02
N PHE A 84 -1.36 10.97 4.09
CA PHE A 84 -1.26 11.27 2.66
C PHE A 84 -2.28 10.46 1.88
N GLU A 85 -2.99 11.12 0.98
CA GLU A 85 -3.78 10.40 -0.02
C GLU A 85 -2.85 9.70 -1.02
N THR A 86 -3.17 8.46 -1.33
CA THR A 86 -2.44 7.65 -2.31
C THR A 86 -3.38 7.14 -3.39
N VAL A 87 -2.81 6.58 -4.45
CA VAL A 87 -3.53 5.83 -5.48
C VAL A 87 -3.58 4.33 -5.15
N ASP A 88 -3.04 3.94 -4.01
CA ASP A 88 -3.04 2.56 -3.57
C ASP A 88 -4.46 2.07 -3.33
N ASN A 89 -4.71 0.85 -3.77
CA ASN A 89 -6.01 0.23 -3.72
C ASN A 89 -5.88 -1.13 -3.04
N ARG A 90 -6.65 -1.34 -1.99
CA ARG A 90 -6.69 -2.61 -1.26
C ARG A 90 -8.03 -3.28 -1.44
N GLY A 91 -8.03 -4.59 -1.68
CA GLY A 91 -9.25 -5.33 -1.92
C GLY A 91 -9.05 -6.83 -2.00
N PHE A 92 -10.14 -7.53 -2.25
CA PHE A 92 -10.13 -8.97 -2.45
C PHE A 92 -10.01 -9.32 -3.93
N ASN A 93 -9.09 -10.22 -4.23
CA ASN A 93 -8.98 -10.80 -5.56
C ASN A 93 -9.82 -12.08 -5.60
N LEU A 94 -10.91 -12.04 -6.36
CA LEU A 94 -11.84 -13.17 -6.50
C LEU A 94 -11.56 -13.88 -7.84
N PRO A 95 -10.92 -15.08 -7.83
CA PRO A 95 -10.66 -15.82 -9.06
C PRO A 95 -11.95 -16.06 -9.86
N ALA A 96 -11.91 -15.75 -11.14
CA ALA A 96 -13.05 -15.85 -12.04
C ALA A 96 -13.13 -17.19 -12.81
N VAL A 97 -12.18 -18.09 -12.57
CA VAL A 97 -12.10 -19.41 -13.19
C VAL A 97 -12.14 -20.52 -12.14
N LYS A 98 -12.53 -21.71 -12.56
CA LYS A 98 -12.58 -22.88 -11.66
C LYS A 98 -11.19 -23.35 -11.27
N SER A 99 -11.13 -24.04 -10.13
CA SER A 99 -9.93 -24.76 -9.69
C SER A 99 -9.45 -25.74 -10.78
N GLY A 100 -8.14 -25.82 -10.95
CA GLY A 100 -7.53 -26.68 -11.97
C GLY A 100 -7.60 -26.17 -13.42
N THR A 101 -8.11 -24.95 -13.67
CA THR A 101 -8.10 -24.35 -15.01
C THR A 101 -6.66 -24.17 -15.48
N VAL A 102 -6.41 -24.58 -16.74
CA VAL A 102 -5.11 -24.46 -17.38
C VAL A 102 -5.20 -23.44 -18.53
N THR A 103 -4.32 -22.45 -18.53
CA THR A 103 -4.17 -21.46 -19.60
C THR A 103 -2.71 -21.45 -20.05
N ASP A 104 -2.48 -21.54 -21.35
CA ASP A 104 -1.13 -21.60 -21.94
C ASP A 104 -0.22 -22.66 -21.31
N GLY A 105 -0.80 -23.82 -21.02
CA GLY A 105 -0.08 -24.95 -20.41
C GLY A 105 0.29 -24.78 -18.92
N LYS A 106 -0.23 -23.72 -18.27
CA LYS A 106 0.01 -23.46 -16.84
C LYS A 106 -1.31 -23.51 -16.08
N THR A 107 -1.31 -24.13 -14.91
CA THR A 107 -2.42 -24.05 -13.98
C THR A 107 -2.49 -22.63 -13.43
N VAL A 108 -3.66 -21.98 -13.59
CA VAL A 108 -3.92 -20.64 -13.05
C VAL A 108 -4.63 -20.75 -11.71
N VAL A 109 -4.54 -19.68 -10.90
CA VAL A 109 -5.26 -19.59 -9.65
C VAL A 109 -6.76 -19.56 -9.94
N GLY A 110 -7.48 -20.55 -9.42
CA GLY A 110 -8.92 -20.69 -9.60
C GLY A 110 -9.62 -21.04 -8.29
N ASN A 111 -10.92 -20.81 -8.26
CA ASN A 111 -11.78 -21.14 -7.12
C ASN A 111 -13.18 -21.51 -7.63
N ASP A 112 -13.70 -22.67 -7.24
CA ASP A 112 -14.97 -23.17 -7.76
C ASP A 112 -16.17 -22.33 -7.31
N PHE A 113 -16.11 -21.73 -6.12
CA PHE A 113 -17.15 -20.86 -5.62
C PHE A 113 -17.14 -19.50 -6.31
N THR A 114 -15.99 -18.82 -6.32
CA THR A 114 -15.87 -17.48 -6.93
C THR A 114 -15.81 -17.49 -8.45
N SER A 115 -15.69 -18.64 -9.10
CA SER A 115 -15.83 -18.75 -10.56
C SER A 115 -17.22 -18.37 -11.04
N ASP A 116 -18.24 -18.50 -10.21
CA ASP A 116 -19.58 -17.99 -10.47
C ASP A 116 -19.61 -16.45 -10.37
N VAL A 117 -20.10 -15.79 -11.42
CA VAL A 117 -20.22 -14.34 -11.46
C VAL A 117 -21.22 -13.79 -10.43
N GLN A 118 -22.27 -14.55 -10.13
CA GLN A 118 -23.28 -14.11 -9.14
C GLN A 118 -22.68 -14.07 -7.75
N VAL A 119 -21.87 -15.07 -7.39
CA VAL A 119 -21.13 -15.07 -6.13
C VAL A 119 -20.21 -13.86 -6.01
N ARG A 120 -19.46 -13.53 -7.06
CA ARG A 120 -18.59 -12.34 -7.04
C ARG A 120 -19.39 -11.03 -6.91
N ARG A 121 -20.56 -10.95 -7.54
CA ARG A 121 -21.47 -9.80 -7.42
C ARG A 121 -22.04 -9.70 -6.01
N ALA A 122 -22.51 -10.81 -5.43
CA ALA A 122 -22.99 -10.86 -4.05
C ALA A 122 -21.92 -10.39 -3.06
N VAL A 123 -20.69 -10.89 -3.17
CA VAL A 123 -19.57 -10.44 -2.34
C VAL A 123 -19.35 -8.92 -2.50
N ASN A 124 -19.41 -8.41 -3.73
CA ASN A 124 -19.15 -6.99 -3.99
C ASN A 124 -20.19 -6.05 -3.35
N ILE A 125 -21.48 -6.41 -3.38
CA ILE A 125 -22.55 -5.59 -2.80
C ILE A 125 -22.82 -5.91 -1.32
N GLY A 126 -22.38 -7.07 -0.83
CA GLY A 126 -22.55 -7.50 0.56
C GLY A 126 -21.49 -6.95 1.52
N ILE A 127 -20.45 -6.26 1.03
CA ILE A 127 -19.38 -5.69 1.86
C ILE A 127 -19.64 -4.20 2.10
N ASP A 128 -19.84 -3.82 3.36
CA ASP A 128 -19.86 -2.42 3.77
C ASP A 128 -18.43 -1.87 3.83
N ARG A 129 -18.06 -1.09 2.81
CA ARG A 129 -16.73 -0.50 2.71
C ARG A 129 -16.51 0.63 3.72
N ASN A 130 -17.56 1.33 4.09
CA ASN A 130 -17.46 2.42 5.06
C ASN A 130 -17.20 1.86 6.46
N GLU A 131 -17.92 0.81 6.87
CA GLU A 131 -17.65 0.14 8.15
C GLU A 131 -16.23 -0.45 8.21
N MET A 132 -15.74 -1.00 7.11
CA MET A 132 -14.34 -1.45 7.05
C MET A 132 -13.34 -0.31 7.23
N ILE A 133 -13.60 0.85 6.64
CA ILE A 133 -12.74 2.02 6.78
C ILE A 133 -12.78 2.53 8.22
N ASP A 134 -13.97 2.66 8.79
CA ASP A 134 -14.14 3.22 10.13
C ASP A 134 -13.54 2.32 11.21
N HIS A 135 -13.75 1.01 11.12
CA HIS A 135 -13.35 0.07 12.17
C HIS A 135 -11.98 -0.57 11.98
N VAL A 136 -11.47 -0.64 10.76
CA VAL A 136 -10.16 -1.26 10.48
C VAL A 136 -9.08 -0.22 10.19
N LEU A 137 -9.46 0.89 9.57
CA LEU A 137 -8.52 1.94 9.17
C LEU A 137 -8.68 3.23 9.99
N ASN A 138 -9.47 3.23 11.07
CA ASN A 138 -9.74 4.40 11.90
C ASN A 138 -10.20 5.63 11.10
N GLY A 139 -10.96 5.42 10.03
CA GLY A 139 -11.41 6.48 9.12
C GLY A 139 -10.37 6.93 8.08
N TYR A 140 -9.16 6.38 8.08
CA TYR A 140 -8.11 6.75 7.11
C TYR A 140 -8.23 5.94 5.83
N GLY A 141 -9.07 6.41 4.93
CA GLY A 141 -9.30 5.78 3.64
C GLY A 141 -10.54 6.33 2.94
N SER A 142 -10.83 5.79 1.78
CA SER A 142 -12.07 6.06 1.06
C SER A 142 -12.54 4.80 0.34
N PRO A 143 -13.86 4.57 0.20
CA PRO A 143 -14.37 3.43 -0.54
C PRO A 143 -13.85 3.43 -1.98
N ALA A 144 -13.35 2.29 -2.43
CA ALA A 144 -12.91 2.08 -3.79
C ALA A 144 -13.82 1.03 -4.47
N TYR A 145 -14.17 1.27 -5.73
CA TYR A 145 -15.05 0.39 -6.52
C TYR A 145 -14.34 -0.16 -7.75
N SER A 146 -13.15 0.34 -8.02
CA SER A 146 -12.25 -0.15 -9.08
C SER A 146 -10.81 0.16 -8.72
N VAL A 147 -9.88 -0.46 -9.41
CA VAL A 147 -8.43 -0.15 -9.29
C VAL A 147 -8.06 1.24 -9.84
N CYS A 148 -9.02 1.94 -10.46
CA CYS A 148 -8.83 3.25 -11.08
C CYS A 148 -9.51 4.38 -10.31
N ASP A 149 -9.98 4.13 -9.09
CA ASP A 149 -10.64 5.14 -8.28
C ASP A 149 -9.75 6.40 -8.14
N LYS A 150 -10.39 7.56 -8.18
CA LYS A 150 -9.73 8.89 -8.16
C LYS A 150 -8.81 9.19 -9.35
N MET A 151 -8.72 8.31 -10.34
CA MET A 151 -7.94 8.56 -11.56
C MET A 151 -8.81 9.31 -12.60
N PRO A 152 -8.20 10.10 -13.51
CA PRO A 152 -8.95 10.85 -14.53
C PRO A 152 -9.81 9.99 -15.47
N TRP A 153 -9.52 8.69 -15.55
CA TRP A 153 -10.24 7.71 -16.35
C TRP A 153 -11.17 6.80 -15.55
N TYR A 154 -11.44 7.15 -14.28
CA TYR A 154 -12.39 6.41 -13.46
C TYR A 154 -13.80 6.47 -14.08
N ASN A 155 -14.49 5.33 -14.02
CA ASN A 155 -15.87 5.24 -14.48
C ASN A 155 -16.83 5.15 -13.30
N GLU A 156 -17.62 6.18 -13.08
CA GLU A 156 -18.62 6.25 -12.00
C GLU A 156 -19.63 5.10 -12.03
N SER A 157 -19.89 4.48 -13.19
CA SER A 157 -20.78 3.32 -13.28
C SER A 157 -20.22 2.04 -12.62
N ALA A 158 -18.95 2.04 -12.22
CA ALA A 158 -18.35 0.95 -11.44
C ALA A 158 -18.80 0.97 -9.98
N LYS A 159 -19.33 2.10 -9.49
CA LYS A 159 -19.81 2.23 -8.13
C LYS A 159 -21.00 1.30 -7.89
N THR A 160 -20.91 0.54 -6.81
CA THR A 160 -21.97 -0.33 -6.33
C THR A 160 -22.39 0.09 -4.92
N GLU A 161 -23.68 0.05 -4.65
CA GLU A 161 -24.20 0.31 -3.31
C GLU A 161 -24.10 -0.95 -2.44
N TYR A 162 -23.94 -0.74 -1.14
CA TYR A 162 -24.02 -1.81 -0.15
C TYR A 162 -25.46 -2.28 -0.03
N ASP A 163 -25.71 -3.55 -0.26
CA ASP A 163 -27.04 -4.16 -0.23
C ASP A 163 -26.93 -5.64 0.23
N PRO A 164 -26.86 -5.88 1.54
CA PRO A 164 -26.71 -7.23 2.09
C PRO A 164 -27.94 -8.12 1.85
N GLU A 165 -29.14 -7.54 1.73
CA GLU A 165 -30.35 -8.32 1.47
C GLU A 165 -30.30 -8.91 0.06
N LYS A 166 -29.97 -8.09 -0.93
CA LYS A 166 -29.80 -8.52 -2.31
C LYS A 166 -28.59 -9.44 -2.50
N ALA A 167 -27.56 -9.30 -1.68
CA ALA A 167 -26.42 -10.20 -1.71
C ALA A 167 -26.76 -11.62 -1.23
N ALA A 168 -27.83 -11.80 -0.45
CA ALA A 168 -28.29 -13.08 0.07
C ALA A 168 -29.25 -13.84 -0.89
N GLU A 169 -29.78 -13.18 -1.93
CA GLU A 169 -30.62 -13.77 -2.98
C GLU A 169 -29.77 -14.55 -4.01
#